data_af474ae7a112ecd24052b768e674b472
#
_entry.id   af474ae7a112ecd24052b768e674b472
#
_cell.length_a   1.000
_cell.length_b   1.000
_cell.length_c   1.000
_cell.angle_alpha   90.00
_cell.angle_beta   90.00
_cell.angle_gamma   90.00
#
_symmetry.space_group_name_H-M   'P 1'
#
loop_
_entity.id
_entity.type
_entity.pdbx_description
1 polymer ?
#
loop_
_entity_poly.entity_id
_entity_poly.type
_entity_poly.pdbx_seq_one_letter_code
_entity_poly.pdbx_strand_id
1 'polypeptide(L)'
;MIIDSCKKAFSLGFLSYIKDVHTDYSQNCYETNNIDEDLDKELLKYLKEYVDIIYEYGVTSISLKDVSLLNEMTEAIKGFNDFTDDYKRAFVRGIYEYNNLNDKGLSNDIYILKNNMIKDNYQTYMDFVGIPYIVDDENKILIKYGCSSTDFLGYLYNNIDNEDSFVYNNYKLTLPKINIVKVDENAIIPSKKNWSDVGYDLSIIKKVEDYNSKTALYDTGIKIQVDYEYYVEIVPRSSLAKSGYILANSIGIIDNSYRGNIMVALTKVCEYAKEIEYPFRCCQLILRQQINSTLEEVGNVDKTKRNEGGFGST
;
A
#
# COMPACT_ATOMS: atom_id res chain seq x y z
N MET A 1 -2.03 28.38 -9.43
CA MET A 1 -2.46 27.41 -10.47
C MET A 1 -3.52 26.51 -9.87
N ILE A 2 -4.64 26.31 -10.56
CA ILE A 2 -5.66 25.36 -10.11
C ILE A 2 -5.41 24.04 -10.83
N ILE A 3 -4.97 23.02 -10.09
CA ILE A 3 -4.97 21.65 -10.59
C ILE A 3 -6.37 21.12 -10.32
N ASP A 4 -7.10 20.85 -11.36
CA ASP A 4 -8.51 20.48 -11.33
C ASP A 4 -8.76 18.97 -11.24
N SER A 5 -7.69 18.17 -11.39
CA SER A 5 -7.80 16.71 -11.29
C SER A 5 -6.48 16.01 -10.95
N CYS A 6 -6.59 14.83 -10.33
CA CYS A 6 -5.44 13.94 -10.11
C CYS A 6 -4.78 13.51 -11.42
N LYS A 7 -5.56 13.38 -12.51
CA LYS A 7 -5.05 13.06 -13.85
C LYS A 7 -4.08 14.13 -14.34
N LYS A 8 -4.43 15.41 -14.18
CA LYS A 8 -3.56 16.52 -14.56
C LYS A 8 -2.30 16.57 -13.68
N ALA A 9 -2.44 16.38 -12.38
CA ALA A 9 -1.29 16.31 -11.47
C ALA A 9 -0.31 15.19 -11.85
N PHE A 10 -0.82 13.99 -12.16
CA PHE A 10 -0.02 12.88 -12.66
C PHE A 10 0.74 13.23 -13.94
N SER A 11 0.03 13.78 -14.95
CA SER A 11 0.63 14.15 -16.23
C SER A 11 1.72 15.21 -16.08
N LEU A 12 1.52 16.20 -15.21
CA LEU A 12 2.52 17.22 -14.92
C LEU A 12 3.75 16.63 -14.23
N GLY A 13 3.60 15.69 -13.31
CA GLY A 13 4.71 14.98 -12.66
C GLY A 13 5.52 14.17 -13.67
N PHE A 14 4.84 13.38 -14.49
CA PHE A 14 5.46 12.59 -15.55
C PHE A 14 6.25 13.45 -16.54
N LEU A 15 5.64 14.49 -17.08
CA LEU A 15 6.27 15.41 -18.05
C LEU A 15 7.40 16.23 -17.42
N SER A 16 7.26 16.62 -16.15
CA SER A 16 8.33 17.34 -15.45
C SER A 16 9.61 16.52 -15.35
N TYR A 17 9.48 15.21 -15.11
CA TYR A 17 10.65 14.32 -15.06
C TYR A 17 11.30 14.15 -16.43
N ILE A 18 10.51 13.98 -17.50
CA ILE A 18 11.03 13.92 -18.89
C ILE A 18 11.85 15.15 -19.20
N LYS A 19 11.32 16.34 -18.92
CA LYS A 19 12.01 17.62 -19.17
C LYS A 19 13.39 17.67 -18.53
N ASP A 20 13.49 17.13 -17.32
CA ASP A 20 14.72 17.18 -16.55
C ASP A 20 15.79 16.20 -16.99
N VAL A 21 15.38 15.04 -17.53
CA VAL A 21 16.31 14.00 -18.01
C VAL A 21 16.85 14.33 -19.42
N HIS A 22 16.09 15.08 -20.21
CA HIS A 22 16.37 15.34 -21.64
C HIS A 22 16.57 16.85 -21.91
N THR A 23 17.54 17.46 -21.26
CA THR A 23 17.79 18.92 -21.33
C THR A 23 18.34 19.45 -22.66
N ASP A 24 18.74 18.56 -23.58
CA ASP A 24 19.47 18.96 -24.81
C ASP A 24 18.59 19.25 -26.04
N TYR A 25 17.27 19.16 -25.94
CA TYR A 25 16.36 19.28 -27.08
C TYR A 25 15.53 20.58 -27.09
N SER A 26 14.91 20.85 -28.23
CA SER A 26 14.04 22.02 -28.40
C SER A 26 12.99 22.08 -27.30
N GLN A 27 12.63 23.26 -26.84
CA GLN A 27 11.77 23.47 -25.63
C GLN A 27 10.43 22.72 -25.63
N ASN A 28 10.03 22.11 -26.75
CA ASN A 28 8.70 21.52 -26.95
C ASN A 28 8.70 20.03 -27.34
N CYS A 29 9.87 19.45 -27.63
CA CYS A 29 9.98 18.06 -28.05
C CYS A 29 11.08 17.34 -27.27
N TYR A 30 10.78 16.16 -26.76
CA TYR A 30 11.68 15.30 -25.99
C TYR A 30 11.81 13.97 -26.69
N GLU A 31 13.03 13.51 -26.91
CA GLU A 31 13.31 12.19 -27.49
C GLU A 31 13.78 11.24 -26.39
N THR A 32 13.28 10.01 -26.42
CA THR A 32 13.68 8.97 -25.48
C THR A 32 13.74 7.63 -26.21
N ASN A 33 14.82 6.87 -25.98
CA ASN A 33 14.99 5.52 -26.52
C ASN A 33 14.33 4.46 -25.63
N ASN A 34 13.62 4.88 -24.60
CA ASN A 34 13.33 4.05 -23.44
C ASN A 34 11.86 3.70 -23.28
N ILE A 35 10.99 4.18 -24.18
CA ILE A 35 9.56 3.88 -24.10
C ILE A 35 9.25 2.80 -25.13
N ASP A 36 8.82 1.63 -24.67
CA ASP A 36 8.42 0.49 -25.48
C ASP A 36 6.98 0.70 -25.99
N GLU A 37 6.74 0.45 -27.26
CA GLU A 37 5.45 0.69 -27.94
C GLU A 37 4.27 -0.06 -27.26
N ASP A 38 4.53 -1.19 -26.63
CA ASP A 38 3.50 -1.97 -25.91
C ASP A 38 3.20 -1.44 -24.48
N LEU A 39 4.20 -0.84 -23.82
CA LEU A 39 4.02 -0.16 -22.52
C LEU A 39 3.24 1.15 -22.64
N ASP A 40 3.32 1.77 -23.80
CA ASP A 40 2.79 3.09 -24.08
C ASP A 40 1.27 3.18 -24.17
N LYS A 41 0.59 2.11 -24.56
CA LYS A 41 -0.85 2.19 -24.83
C LYS A 41 -1.65 2.57 -23.59
N GLU A 42 -1.16 2.22 -22.41
CA GLU A 42 -1.83 2.51 -21.14
C GLU A 42 -1.44 3.87 -20.57
N LEU A 43 -0.15 4.21 -20.58
CA LEU A 43 0.35 5.53 -20.15
C LEU A 43 -0.14 6.66 -21.05
N LEU A 44 -0.16 6.40 -22.35
CA LEU A 44 -0.68 7.32 -23.37
C LEU A 44 -2.12 7.74 -23.13
N LYS A 45 -2.94 6.89 -22.52
CA LYS A 45 -4.33 7.21 -22.18
C LYS A 45 -4.43 8.46 -21.26
N TYR A 46 -3.44 8.66 -20.38
CA TYR A 46 -3.37 9.83 -19.50
C TYR A 46 -2.68 11.04 -20.14
N LEU A 47 -1.71 10.80 -21.01
CA LEU A 47 -0.88 11.84 -21.61
C LEU A 47 -1.42 12.38 -22.94
N LYS A 48 -2.22 11.63 -23.68
CA LYS A 48 -2.78 12.01 -25.00
C LYS A 48 -3.44 13.38 -25.08
N GLU A 49 -3.94 13.84 -23.96
CA GLU A 49 -4.57 15.16 -23.86
C GLU A 49 -3.53 16.28 -23.93
N TYR A 50 -2.30 16.02 -23.48
CA TYR A 50 -1.25 17.01 -23.27
C TYR A 50 -0.10 16.92 -24.26
N VAL A 51 0.11 15.75 -24.89
CA VAL A 51 1.24 15.50 -25.78
C VAL A 51 0.82 14.74 -27.05
N ASP A 52 1.60 14.93 -28.09
CA ASP A 52 1.67 14.06 -29.27
C ASP A 52 2.91 13.18 -29.14
N ILE A 53 2.76 11.89 -29.41
CA ILE A 53 3.83 10.90 -29.30
C ILE A 53 4.02 10.26 -30.65
N ILE A 54 5.26 10.24 -31.14
CA ILE A 54 5.66 9.70 -32.42
C ILE A 54 6.74 8.66 -32.20
N TYR A 55 6.55 7.48 -32.78
CA TYR A 55 7.50 6.37 -32.77
C TYR A 55 8.17 6.23 -34.11
N GLU A 56 9.45 6.51 -34.19
CA GLU A 56 10.22 6.36 -35.42
C GLU A 56 11.60 5.75 -35.10
N TYR A 57 11.97 4.68 -35.81
CA TYR A 57 13.30 4.07 -35.76
C TYR A 57 13.81 3.69 -34.37
N GLY A 58 12.91 3.30 -33.47
CA GLY A 58 13.26 2.93 -32.08
C GLY A 58 13.46 4.11 -31.14
N VAL A 59 13.11 5.32 -31.61
CA VAL A 59 13.10 6.54 -30.80
C VAL A 59 11.64 6.98 -30.58
N THR A 60 11.31 7.32 -29.36
CA THR A 60 10.02 7.91 -29.00
C THR A 60 10.17 9.41 -28.87
N SER A 61 9.46 10.17 -29.70
CA SER A 61 9.41 11.63 -29.64
C SER A 61 8.11 12.07 -28.96
N ILE A 62 8.22 12.85 -27.89
CA ILE A 62 7.10 13.39 -27.12
C ILE A 62 7.05 14.91 -27.35
N SER A 63 6.03 15.39 -28.00
CA SER A 63 5.82 16.82 -28.27
C SER A 63 4.68 17.37 -27.44
N LEU A 64 4.88 18.49 -26.76
CA LEU A 64 3.81 19.18 -26.03
C LEU A 64 2.82 19.81 -27.03
N LYS A 65 1.54 19.52 -26.86
CA LYS A 65 0.46 20.15 -27.65
C LYS A 65 0.32 21.64 -27.39
N ASP A 66 0.63 22.05 -26.16
CA ASP A 66 0.58 23.43 -25.71
C ASP A 66 1.84 23.78 -24.93
N VAL A 67 2.57 24.78 -25.41
CA VAL A 67 3.81 25.30 -24.80
C VAL A 67 3.55 25.89 -23.38
N SER A 68 2.31 26.29 -23.09
CA SER A 68 1.93 26.77 -21.76
C SER A 68 2.11 25.69 -20.67
N LEU A 69 2.09 24.40 -21.04
CA LEU A 69 2.39 23.29 -20.13
C LEU A 69 3.78 23.39 -19.47
N LEU A 70 4.76 23.98 -20.16
CA LEU A 70 6.09 24.21 -19.56
C LEU A 70 6.01 25.12 -18.34
N ASN A 71 5.20 26.17 -18.42
CA ASN A 71 4.97 27.05 -17.29
C ASN A 71 4.16 26.33 -16.19
N GLU A 72 3.15 25.56 -16.57
CA GLU A 72 2.36 24.79 -15.62
C GLU A 72 3.20 23.74 -14.88
N MET A 73 4.12 23.04 -15.55
CA MET A 73 5.06 22.11 -14.91
C MET A 73 5.96 22.85 -13.89
N THR A 74 6.51 24.00 -14.28
CA THR A 74 7.35 24.80 -13.41
C THR A 74 6.58 25.30 -12.17
N GLU A 75 5.37 25.78 -12.37
CA GLU A 75 4.50 26.23 -11.27
C GLU A 75 4.03 25.06 -10.39
N ALA A 76 3.79 23.88 -10.96
CA ALA A 76 3.46 22.68 -10.20
C ALA A 76 4.60 22.24 -9.28
N ILE A 77 5.84 22.27 -9.79
CA ILE A 77 7.04 21.95 -8.99
C ILE A 77 7.17 22.93 -7.82
N LYS A 78 7.05 24.23 -8.09
CA LYS A 78 7.18 25.27 -7.05
C LYS A 78 6.04 25.25 -6.03
N GLY A 79 4.81 25.02 -6.49
CA GLY A 79 3.60 25.02 -5.67
C GLY A 79 3.24 23.66 -5.08
N PHE A 80 4.12 22.67 -5.14
CA PHE A 80 3.84 21.30 -4.72
C PHE A 80 3.37 21.19 -3.27
N ASN A 81 3.92 22.00 -2.38
CA ASN A 81 3.54 21.98 -0.96
C ASN A 81 2.09 22.41 -0.71
N ASP A 82 1.52 23.20 -1.61
CA ASP A 82 0.13 23.70 -1.52
C ASP A 82 -0.89 22.71 -2.12
N PHE A 83 -0.43 21.61 -2.71
CA PHE A 83 -1.31 20.59 -3.26
C PHE A 83 -2.05 19.82 -2.16
N THR A 84 -3.25 19.37 -2.47
CA THR A 84 -3.93 18.35 -1.65
C THR A 84 -3.12 17.04 -1.67
N ASP A 85 -3.33 16.20 -0.66
CA ASP A 85 -2.61 14.92 -0.55
C ASP A 85 -2.81 14.03 -1.78
N ASP A 86 -4.01 14.03 -2.35
CA ASP A 86 -4.31 13.26 -3.57
C ASP A 86 -3.56 13.81 -4.79
N TYR A 87 -3.39 15.12 -4.89
CA TYR A 87 -2.63 15.73 -5.98
C TYR A 87 -1.13 15.55 -5.83
N LYS A 88 -0.59 15.64 -4.61
CA LYS A 88 0.81 15.30 -4.32
C LYS A 88 1.11 13.88 -4.72
N ARG A 89 0.27 12.95 -4.29
CA ARG A 89 0.38 11.53 -4.62
C ARG A 89 0.34 11.28 -6.13
N ALA A 90 -0.62 11.87 -6.82
CA ALA A 90 -0.75 11.71 -8.27
C ALA A 90 0.47 12.28 -9.02
N PHE A 91 0.98 13.44 -8.61
CA PHE A 91 2.19 14.07 -9.18
C PHE A 91 3.42 13.18 -8.98
N VAL A 92 3.67 12.72 -7.75
CA VAL A 92 4.81 11.84 -7.43
C VAL A 92 4.69 10.49 -8.14
N ARG A 93 3.48 9.96 -8.29
CA ARG A 93 3.24 8.75 -9.08
C ARG A 93 3.63 8.94 -10.55
N GLY A 94 3.30 10.07 -11.14
CA GLY A 94 3.72 10.38 -12.53
C GLY A 94 5.24 10.35 -12.70
N ILE A 95 5.98 10.93 -11.77
CA ILE A 95 7.45 10.87 -11.75
C ILE A 95 7.92 9.42 -11.61
N TYR A 96 7.36 8.68 -10.66
CA TYR A 96 7.74 7.31 -10.36
C TYR A 96 7.50 6.38 -11.55
N GLU A 97 6.34 6.46 -12.19
CA GLU A 97 6.02 5.61 -13.33
C GLU A 97 6.97 5.83 -14.49
N TYR A 98 7.30 7.09 -14.82
CA TYR A 98 8.28 7.35 -15.86
C TYR A 98 9.66 6.78 -15.55
N ASN A 99 10.14 6.97 -14.31
CA ASN A 99 11.44 6.47 -13.88
C ASN A 99 11.56 4.93 -13.97
N ASN A 100 10.45 4.22 -13.81
CA ASN A 100 10.44 2.76 -13.78
C ASN A 100 9.96 2.09 -15.08
N LEU A 101 9.59 2.86 -16.10
CA LEU A 101 9.24 2.33 -17.43
C LEU A 101 10.34 1.48 -18.05
N ASN A 102 11.59 1.75 -17.72
CA ASN A 102 12.77 1.13 -18.28
C ASN A 102 13.33 -0.02 -17.45
N ASP A 103 12.89 -0.16 -16.22
CA ASP A 103 13.34 -1.23 -15.34
C ASP A 103 12.48 -2.48 -15.54
N LYS A 104 12.78 -3.26 -16.59
CA LYS A 104 12.16 -4.59 -16.85
C LYS A 104 12.53 -5.63 -15.79
N GLY A 105 13.46 -5.33 -14.90
CA GLY A 105 13.81 -6.13 -13.73
C GLY A 105 13.19 -5.47 -12.50
N LEU A 106 12.40 -6.21 -11.73
CA LEU A 106 12.07 -5.86 -10.36
C LEU A 106 13.41 -5.72 -9.59
N SER A 107 14.06 -4.56 -9.72
CA SER A 107 15.12 -4.24 -8.79
C SER A 107 14.46 -4.20 -7.41
N ASN A 108 15.03 -4.96 -6.49
CA ASN A 108 14.48 -5.04 -5.14
C ASN A 108 14.50 -3.67 -4.44
N ASP A 109 15.31 -2.73 -4.92
CA ASP A 109 15.43 -1.37 -4.41
C ASP A 109 14.82 -0.38 -5.41
N ILE A 110 14.12 0.63 -4.91
CA ILE A 110 13.55 1.70 -5.73
C ILE A 110 14.58 2.84 -5.79
N TYR A 111 15.08 3.12 -6.98
CA TYR A 111 15.99 4.23 -7.25
C TYR A 111 15.25 5.37 -7.95
N ILE A 112 15.49 6.60 -7.51
CA ILE A 112 14.96 7.79 -8.13
C ILE A 112 16.13 8.68 -8.54
N LEU A 113 16.28 8.85 -9.85
CA LEU A 113 17.43 9.52 -10.45
C LEU A 113 17.45 11.03 -10.22
N LYS A 114 18.63 11.58 -10.42
CA LYS A 114 19.08 12.95 -10.27
C LYS A 114 18.17 14.01 -10.87
N ASN A 115 17.40 14.75 -10.11
CA ASN A 115 17.15 16.13 -10.50
C ASN A 115 16.84 17.00 -9.28
N ASN A 116 17.49 18.15 -9.20
CA ASN A 116 17.43 18.99 -8.01
C ASN A 116 16.05 19.55 -7.70
N MET A 117 15.24 19.86 -8.71
CA MET A 117 13.91 20.47 -8.48
C MET A 117 12.86 19.42 -8.10
N ILE A 118 12.81 18.32 -8.82
CA ILE A 118 11.83 17.22 -8.60
C ILE A 118 12.20 16.41 -7.38
N LYS A 119 13.50 16.28 -7.09
CA LYS A 119 14.00 15.59 -5.90
C LYS A 119 13.42 16.17 -4.62
N ASP A 120 13.43 17.49 -4.47
CA ASP A 120 12.90 18.15 -3.28
C ASP A 120 11.40 17.84 -3.09
N ASN A 121 10.64 17.79 -4.16
CA ASN A 121 9.22 17.41 -4.12
C ASN A 121 9.03 15.96 -3.71
N TYR A 122 9.90 15.08 -4.20
CA TYR A 122 9.88 13.66 -3.86
C TYR A 122 10.24 13.45 -2.39
N GLN A 123 11.30 14.09 -1.91
CA GLN A 123 11.70 14.05 -0.49
C GLN A 123 10.58 14.59 0.40
N THR A 124 9.99 15.72 0.05
CA THR A 124 8.87 16.31 0.78
C THR A 124 7.69 15.32 0.87
N TYR A 125 7.39 14.58 -0.21
CA TYR A 125 6.35 13.57 -0.19
C TYR A 125 6.71 12.38 0.69
N MET A 126 7.96 11.88 0.60
CA MET A 126 8.44 10.79 1.43
C MET A 126 8.39 11.12 2.93
N ASP A 127 8.82 12.34 3.28
CA ASP A 127 8.74 12.86 4.65
C ASP A 127 7.28 12.97 5.13
N PHE A 128 6.39 13.45 4.25
CA PHE A 128 4.97 13.56 4.55
C PHE A 128 4.30 12.21 4.82
N VAL A 129 4.61 11.17 4.03
CA VAL A 129 4.06 9.82 4.23
C VAL A 129 4.85 8.99 5.24
N GLY A 130 5.97 9.51 5.76
CA GLY A 130 6.78 8.87 6.79
C GLY A 130 7.55 7.64 6.30
N ILE A 131 7.92 7.59 5.02
CA ILE A 131 8.68 6.47 4.44
C ILE A 131 10.17 6.76 4.50
N PRO A 132 10.98 5.91 5.14
CA PRO A 132 12.42 6.11 5.21
C PRO A 132 13.09 5.91 3.84
N TYR A 133 14.01 6.81 3.51
CA TYR A 133 14.82 6.77 2.30
C TYR A 133 16.27 7.14 2.60
N ILE A 134 17.17 6.89 1.67
CA ILE A 134 18.58 7.26 1.74
C ILE A 134 18.88 8.15 0.53
N VAL A 135 19.68 9.18 0.74
CA VAL A 135 20.27 9.95 -0.36
C VAL A 135 21.70 9.48 -0.50
N ASP A 136 22.06 8.94 -1.67
CA ASP A 136 23.43 8.46 -1.93
C ASP A 136 24.39 9.59 -2.30
N ASP A 137 25.68 9.25 -2.44
CA ASP A 137 26.76 10.20 -2.78
C ASP A 137 26.58 10.85 -4.16
N GLU A 138 25.78 10.21 -5.03
CA GLU A 138 25.40 10.76 -6.34
C GLU A 138 24.12 11.58 -6.29
N ASN A 139 23.59 11.81 -5.09
CA ASN A 139 22.36 12.57 -4.86
C ASN A 139 21.08 11.89 -5.38
N LYS A 140 21.08 10.56 -5.49
CA LYS A 140 19.90 9.74 -5.82
C LYS A 140 19.13 9.39 -4.55
N ILE A 141 17.81 9.32 -4.65
CA ILE A 141 16.97 8.80 -3.57
C ILE A 141 16.88 7.28 -3.73
N LEU A 142 17.16 6.57 -2.66
CA LEU A 142 17.07 5.12 -2.57
C LEU A 142 16.04 4.73 -1.51
N ILE A 143 15.02 3.98 -1.91
CA ILE A 143 14.11 3.29 -1.00
C ILE A 143 14.47 1.82 -1.01
N LYS A 144 14.97 1.32 0.13
CA LYS A 144 15.40 -0.07 0.22
C LYS A 144 14.23 -1.04 0.12
N TYR A 145 14.48 -2.17 -0.53
CA TYR A 145 13.56 -3.29 -0.61
C TYR A 145 13.07 -3.74 0.78
N GLY A 146 11.82 -4.15 0.83
CA GLY A 146 11.16 -4.60 2.06
C GLY A 146 9.95 -3.73 2.40
N CYS A 147 9.70 -3.52 3.69
CA CYS A 147 8.53 -2.75 4.14
C CYS A 147 8.48 -1.35 3.53
N SER A 148 9.62 -0.65 3.42
CA SER A 148 9.65 0.74 2.91
C SER A 148 9.22 0.86 1.46
N SER A 149 9.71 -0.03 0.57
CA SER A 149 9.31 -0.01 -0.85
C SER A 149 7.85 -0.44 -1.03
N THR A 150 7.41 -1.43 -0.26
CA THR A 150 6.02 -1.90 -0.24
C THR A 150 5.06 -0.80 0.23
N ASP A 151 5.41 -0.11 1.30
CA ASP A 151 4.61 1.00 1.82
C ASP A 151 4.57 2.17 0.85
N PHE A 152 5.70 2.52 0.24
CA PHE A 152 5.77 3.58 -0.76
C PHE A 152 4.83 3.32 -1.94
N LEU A 153 4.91 2.13 -2.54
CA LEU A 153 4.03 1.74 -3.64
C LEU A 153 2.57 1.69 -3.21
N GLY A 154 2.31 1.18 -2.00
CA GLY A 154 0.98 1.18 -1.43
C GLY A 154 0.40 2.59 -1.28
N TYR A 155 1.19 3.57 -0.82
CA TYR A 155 0.76 4.97 -0.75
C TYR A 155 0.50 5.58 -2.11
N LEU A 156 1.37 5.33 -3.09
CA LEU A 156 1.20 5.86 -4.44
C LEU A 156 -0.07 5.37 -5.14
N TYR A 157 -0.46 4.10 -4.88
CA TYR A 157 -1.54 3.42 -5.58
C TYR A 157 -2.79 3.17 -4.73
N ASN A 158 -2.85 3.68 -3.50
CA ASN A 158 -4.02 3.51 -2.64
C ASN A 158 -5.28 4.17 -3.24
N ASN A 159 -6.38 3.42 -3.22
CA ASN A 159 -7.71 3.86 -3.71
C ASN A 159 -7.75 4.31 -5.18
N ILE A 160 -6.87 3.79 -6.01
CA ILE A 160 -6.92 4.04 -7.45
C ILE A 160 -7.36 2.74 -8.13
N ASP A 161 -8.37 2.80 -9.00
CA ASP A 161 -8.69 1.73 -9.93
C ASP A 161 -7.57 1.70 -10.98
N ASN A 162 -6.55 0.89 -10.72
CA ASN A 162 -5.31 0.86 -11.50
C ASN A 162 -5.22 -0.33 -12.43
N GLU A 163 -6.33 -0.72 -13.06
CA GLU A 163 -6.31 -1.76 -14.09
C GLU A 163 -5.35 -1.41 -15.24
N ASP A 164 -5.00 -0.13 -15.35
CA ASP A 164 -4.23 0.45 -16.44
C ASP A 164 -2.73 0.71 -16.12
N SER A 165 -2.21 0.37 -14.94
CA SER A 165 -0.79 0.59 -14.61
C SER A 165 0.01 -0.72 -14.63
N PHE A 166 0.95 -0.83 -15.57
CA PHE A 166 1.88 -1.97 -15.65
C PHE A 166 2.74 -2.12 -14.39
N VAL A 167 3.24 -1.02 -13.85
CA VAL A 167 4.07 -1.02 -12.63
C VAL A 167 3.27 -1.51 -11.43
N TYR A 168 2.05 -1.00 -11.26
CA TYR A 168 1.15 -1.43 -10.19
C TYR A 168 0.75 -2.89 -10.31
N ASN A 169 0.40 -3.34 -11.52
CA ASN A 169 -0.02 -4.72 -11.75
C ASN A 169 1.10 -5.70 -11.44
N ASN A 170 2.34 -5.40 -11.85
CA ASN A 170 3.51 -6.20 -11.48
C ASN A 170 3.75 -6.20 -9.97
N TYR A 171 3.68 -5.06 -9.30
CA TYR A 171 3.79 -4.95 -7.86
C TYR A 171 2.70 -5.78 -7.15
N LYS A 172 1.43 -5.66 -7.57
CA LYS A 172 0.31 -6.40 -6.99
C LYS A 172 0.49 -7.92 -7.08
N LEU A 173 1.16 -8.41 -8.13
CA LEU A 173 1.47 -9.83 -8.29
C LEU A 173 2.49 -10.35 -7.25
N THR A 174 3.32 -9.47 -6.67
CA THR A 174 4.32 -9.84 -5.66
C THR A 174 3.79 -9.83 -4.23
N LEU A 175 2.62 -9.24 -3.99
CA LEU A 175 2.02 -9.19 -2.67
C LEU A 175 1.38 -10.52 -2.27
N PRO A 176 1.53 -10.96 -1.02
CA PRO A 176 0.80 -12.13 -0.54
C PRO A 176 -0.71 -11.89 -0.59
N LYS A 177 -1.44 -12.91 -1.04
CA LYS A 177 -2.88 -12.79 -1.27
C LYS A 177 -3.70 -13.33 -0.11
N ILE A 178 -4.79 -12.62 0.17
CA ILE A 178 -5.88 -13.09 1.02
C ILE A 178 -7.12 -13.24 0.14
N ASN A 179 -7.42 -14.47 -0.27
CA ASN A 179 -8.64 -14.76 -1.00
C ASN A 179 -9.81 -14.79 -0.02
N ILE A 180 -10.91 -14.13 -0.35
CA ILE A 180 -12.08 -14.01 0.52
C ILE A 180 -13.33 -14.50 -0.23
N VAL A 181 -14.13 -15.33 0.45
CA VAL A 181 -15.43 -15.76 -0.04
C VAL A 181 -16.51 -15.27 0.93
N LYS A 182 -17.48 -14.51 0.45
CA LYS A 182 -18.71 -14.22 1.19
C LYS A 182 -19.59 -15.48 1.18
N VAL A 183 -19.99 -15.94 2.35
CA VAL A 183 -20.92 -17.06 2.54
C VAL A 183 -22.27 -16.62 3.12
N ASP A 184 -22.41 -15.33 3.40
CA ASP A 184 -23.63 -14.66 3.83
C ASP A 184 -23.73 -13.33 3.08
N GLU A 185 -24.92 -12.96 2.61
CA GLU A 185 -25.14 -11.72 1.86
C GLU A 185 -24.84 -10.46 2.67
N ASN A 186 -25.05 -10.52 3.99
CA ASN A 186 -24.78 -9.44 4.92
C ASN A 186 -23.28 -9.32 5.30
N ALA A 187 -22.44 -10.25 4.84
CA ALA A 187 -21.02 -10.21 5.13
C ALA A 187 -20.35 -8.94 4.57
N ILE A 188 -19.48 -8.36 5.37
CA ILE A 188 -18.68 -7.20 4.95
C ILE A 188 -17.26 -7.70 4.64
N ILE A 189 -16.78 -7.39 3.44
CA ILE A 189 -15.41 -7.70 3.05
C ILE A 189 -14.46 -6.85 3.92
N PRO A 190 -13.51 -7.45 4.62
CA PRO A 190 -12.51 -6.73 5.41
C PRO A 190 -11.76 -5.70 4.57
N SER A 191 -11.58 -4.50 5.12
CA SER A 191 -10.91 -3.41 4.42
C SER A 191 -10.01 -2.60 5.34
N LYS A 192 -9.02 -1.92 4.77
CA LYS A 192 -8.20 -0.92 5.44
C LYS A 192 -8.66 0.47 5.04
N LYS A 193 -8.57 1.42 5.96
CA LYS A 193 -8.81 2.82 5.63
C LYS A 193 -7.60 3.42 4.92
N ASN A 194 -6.40 3.13 5.45
CA ASN A 194 -5.14 3.58 4.87
C ASN A 194 -4.28 2.38 4.52
N TRP A 195 -3.38 2.55 3.56
CA TRP A 195 -2.42 1.51 3.20
C TRP A 195 -1.55 1.09 4.40
N SER A 196 -1.09 2.05 5.18
CA SER A 196 -0.25 1.84 6.38
C SER A 196 -0.95 1.13 7.53
N ASP A 197 -2.27 0.99 7.50
CA ASP A 197 -2.98 0.24 8.54
C ASP A 197 -2.55 -1.23 8.48
N VAL A 198 -2.14 -1.80 9.61
CA VAL A 198 -1.68 -3.19 9.67
C VAL A 198 -2.84 -4.17 9.46
N GLY A 199 -3.98 -3.90 10.08
CA GLY A 199 -5.13 -4.80 10.10
C GLY A 199 -6.25 -4.39 9.15
N TYR A 200 -6.90 -5.38 8.55
CA TYR A 200 -8.15 -5.19 7.83
C TYR A 200 -9.31 -5.23 8.81
N ASP A 201 -10.13 -4.21 8.85
CA ASP A 201 -11.30 -4.13 9.73
C ASP A 201 -12.26 -5.29 9.46
N LEU A 202 -12.65 -6.04 10.50
CA LEU A 202 -13.50 -7.21 10.45
C LEU A 202 -14.77 -6.97 11.26
N SER A 203 -15.92 -7.29 10.65
CA SER A 203 -17.24 -7.15 11.26
C SER A 203 -17.90 -8.51 11.47
N ILE A 204 -18.58 -8.66 12.61
CA ILE A 204 -19.52 -9.75 12.84
C ILE A 204 -20.91 -9.34 12.37
N ILE A 205 -21.70 -10.30 11.89
CA ILE A 205 -23.01 -10.07 11.28
C ILE A 205 -24.16 -10.76 12.00
N LYS A 206 -23.88 -11.75 12.82
CA LYS A 206 -24.88 -12.47 13.63
C LYS A 206 -24.26 -13.26 14.77
N LYS A 207 -25.01 -13.49 15.81
CA LYS A 207 -24.69 -14.44 16.88
C LYS A 207 -25.02 -15.88 16.42
N VAL A 208 -24.17 -16.81 16.75
CA VAL A 208 -24.33 -18.24 16.41
C VAL A 208 -24.67 -19.05 17.64
N GLU A 209 -23.93 -18.85 18.75
CA GLU A 209 -24.05 -19.69 19.93
C GLU A 209 -23.65 -18.91 21.18
N ASP A 210 -24.32 -19.19 22.29
CA ASP A 210 -23.92 -18.73 23.62
C ASP A 210 -23.08 -19.83 24.29
N TYR A 211 -21.80 -19.56 24.57
CA TYR A 211 -20.94 -20.49 25.32
C TYR A 211 -21.27 -20.48 26.84
N ASN A 212 -21.67 -19.33 27.33
CA ASN A 212 -22.14 -19.12 28.69
C ASN A 212 -22.92 -17.79 28.79
N SER A 213 -23.32 -17.39 30.00
CA SER A 213 -24.08 -16.15 30.24
C SER A 213 -23.38 -14.85 29.80
N LYS A 214 -22.08 -14.88 29.55
CA LYS A 214 -21.28 -13.68 29.19
C LYS A 214 -20.54 -13.81 27.87
N THR A 215 -20.32 -15.03 27.36
CA THR A 215 -19.52 -15.29 26.16
C THR A 215 -20.35 -15.94 25.08
N ALA A 216 -20.30 -15.36 23.89
CA ALA A 216 -21.00 -15.88 22.72
C ALA A 216 -20.07 -15.91 21.49
N LEU A 217 -20.39 -16.79 20.56
CA LEU A 217 -19.77 -16.96 19.27
C LEU A 217 -20.55 -16.22 18.19
N TYR A 218 -19.84 -15.51 17.34
CA TYR A 218 -20.41 -14.69 16.28
C TYR A 218 -19.80 -15.04 14.94
N ASP A 219 -20.60 -15.00 13.87
CA ASP A 219 -20.19 -15.24 12.49
C ASP A 219 -19.87 -13.91 11.78
N THR A 220 -18.81 -13.90 10.99
CA THR A 220 -18.46 -12.79 10.11
C THR A 220 -19.05 -12.94 8.71
N GLY A 221 -19.56 -14.13 8.37
CA GLY A 221 -20.10 -14.47 7.06
C GLY A 221 -19.06 -14.58 5.95
N ILE A 222 -17.78 -14.70 6.28
CA ILE A 222 -16.71 -14.88 5.30
C ILE A 222 -15.87 -16.12 5.58
N LYS A 223 -15.27 -16.66 4.53
CA LYS A 223 -14.16 -17.62 4.55
C LYS A 223 -12.95 -16.99 3.92
N ILE A 224 -11.76 -17.40 4.36
CA ILE A 224 -10.50 -16.90 3.80
C ILE A 224 -9.59 -18.07 3.39
N GLN A 225 -8.70 -17.77 2.44
CA GLN A 225 -7.56 -18.58 2.09
C GLN A 225 -6.38 -17.63 1.87
N VAL A 226 -5.24 -17.92 2.49
CA VAL A 226 -3.99 -17.16 2.33
C VAL A 226 -2.97 -18.01 1.56
N ASP A 227 -1.97 -17.34 1.00
CA ASP A 227 -0.85 -18.02 0.36
C ASP A 227 -0.10 -18.89 1.36
N TYR A 228 0.60 -19.92 0.84
CA TYR A 228 1.46 -20.78 1.65
C TYR A 228 2.51 -19.92 2.39
N GLU A 229 2.94 -20.33 3.58
CA GLU A 229 3.82 -19.59 4.48
C GLU A 229 3.16 -18.42 5.23
N TYR A 230 1.86 -18.22 5.10
CA TYR A 230 1.12 -17.21 5.87
C TYR A 230 0.00 -17.83 6.68
N TYR A 231 -0.35 -17.16 7.77
CA TYR A 231 -1.53 -17.41 8.59
C TYR A 231 -2.19 -16.08 8.95
N VAL A 232 -3.34 -16.10 9.57
CA VAL A 232 -4.06 -14.90 9.95
C VAL A 232 -4.29 -14.83 11.45
N GLU A 233 -4.07 -13.65 12.02
CA GLU A 233 -4.47 -13.31 13.38
C GLU A 233 -5.74 -12.45 13.35
N ILE A 234 -6.73 -12.84 14.16
CA ILE A 234 -7.88 -12.00 14.48
C ILE A 234 -7.61 -11.33 15.81
N VAL A 235 -7.46 -10.02 15.80
CA VAL A 235 -7.16 -9.21 17.00
C VAL A 235 -8.28 -8.19 17.24
N PRO A 236 -8.47 -7.72 18.48
CA PRO A 236 -9.47 -6.71 18.77
C PRO A 236 -9.08 -5.35 18.17
N ARG A 237 -10.06 -4.61 17.69
CA ARG A 237 -9.87 -3.18 17.41
C ARG A 237 -9.76 -2.39 18.71
N SER A 238 -9.03 -1.28 18.70
CA SER A 238 -8.90 -0.38 19.86
C SER A 238 -10.26 0.12 20.37
N SER A 239 -11.24 0.29 19.47
CA SER A 239 -12.61 0.69 19.82
C SER A 239 -13.40 -0.38 20.57
N LEU A 240 -13.03 -1.67 20.46
CA LEU A 240 -13.69 -2.75 21.21
C LEU A 240 -13.56 -2.55 22.72
N ALA A 241 -12.42 -2.02 23.19
CA ALA A 241 -12.21 -1.73 24.61
C ALA A 241 -13.28 -0.79 25.24
N LYS A 242 -13.92 0.05 24.40
CA LYS A 242 -14.96 1.00 24.84
C LYS A 242 -16.38 0.41 24.77
N SER A 243 -16.56 -0.74 24.14
CA SER A 243 -17.88 -1.34 23.94
C SER A 243 -18.40 -2.13 25.16
N GLY A 244 -17.52 -2.46 26.10
CA GLY A 244 -17.81 -3.36 27.21
C GLY A 244 -17.68 -4.84 26.86
N TYR A 245 -17.05 -5.14 25.70
CA TYR A 245 -16.72 -6.51 25.25
C TYR A 245 -15.23 -6.66 25.06
N ILE A 246 -14.75 -7.89 25.19
CA ILE A 246 -13.38 -8.30 24.87
C ILE A 246 -13.40 -9.53 23.96
N LEU A 247 -12.32 -9.72 23.21
CA LEU A 247 -12.12 -10.96 22.44
C LEU A 247 -11.80 -12.09 23.42
N ALA A 248 -12.61 -13.14 23.45
CA ALA A 248 -12.58 -14.19 24.48
C ALA A 248 -11.27 -15.00 24.46
N ASN A 249 -10.70 -15.22 23.30
CA ASN A 249 -9.45 -15.95 23.09
C ASN A 249 -8.21 -15.06 22.95
N SER A 250 -8.31 -13.78 23.30
CA SER A 250 -7.26 -12.74 23.17
C SER A 250 -6.78 -12.52 21.74
N ILE A 251 -6.36 -13.56 21.03
CA ILE A 251 -5.99 -13.58 19.61
C ILE A 251 -6.59 -14.83 19.00
N GLY A 252 -7.33 -14.69 17.91
CA GLY A 252 -7.81 -15.79 17.09
C GLY A 252 -6.77 -16.17 16.04
N ILE A 253 -6.20 -17.36 16.14
CA ILE A 253 -5.27 -17.89 15.13
C ILE A 253 -6.06 -18.65 14.07
N ILE A 254 -5.89 -18.26 12.83
CA ILE A 254 -6.49 -18.90 11.66
C ILE A 254 -5.38 -19.53 10.84
N ASP A 255 -5.26 -20.83 10.96
CA ASP A 255 -4.25 -21.60 10.25
C ASP A 255 -4.42 -21.53 8.74
N ASN A 256 -3.33 -21.63 7.99
CA ASN A 256 -3.35 -21.66 6.53
C ASN A 256 -4.32 -22.69 5.94
N SER A 257 -4.45 -23.85 6.61
CA SER A 257 -5.31 -24.96 6.17
C SER A 257 -6.79 -24.81 6.56
N TYR A 258 -7.15 -23.84 7.40
CA TYR A 258 -8.54 -23.64 7.81
C TYR A 258 -9.42 -23.14 6.65
N ARG A 259 -10.61 -23.72 6.51
CA ARG A 259 -11.57 -23.39 5.42
C ARG A 259 -12.99 -23.14 5.93
N GLY A 260 -13.18 -23.05 7.25
CA GLY A 260 -14.46 -22.71 7.85
C GLY A 260 -14.76 -21.20 7.79
N ASN A 261 -15.94 -20.81 8.25
CA ASN A 261 -16.28 -19.40 8.45
C ASN A 261 -15.35 -18.79 9.51
N ILE A 262 -14.97 -17.56 9.30
CA ILE A 262 -14.24 -16.80 10.31
C ILE A 262 -15.20 -16.43 11.43
N MET A 263 -14.94 -16.96 12.61
CA MET A 263 -15.77 -16.78 13.79
C MET A 263 -15.05 -15.89 14.80
N VAL A 264 -15.82 -15.15 15.59
CA VAL A 264 -15.33 -14.27 16.64
C VAL A 264 -16.06 -14.60 17.95
N ALA A 265 -15.32 -14.96 18.98
CA ALA A 265 -15.89 -15.15 20.31
C ALA A 265 -15.70 -13.87 21.15
N LEU A 266 -16.78 -13.29 21.64
CA LEU A 266 -16.75 -12.09 22.49
C LEU A 266 -17.30 -12.40 23.87
N THR A 267 -16.63 -11.86 24.89
CA THR A 267 -17.08 -11.89 26.29
C THR A 267 -17.54 -10.50 26.71
N LYS A 268 -18.76 -10.38 27.20
CA LYS A 268 -19.30 -9.18 27.82
C LYS A 268 -18.68 -9.00 29.22
N VAL A 269 -17.87 -7.97 29.38
CA VAL A 269 -17.17 -7.68 30.67
C VAL A 269 -17.79 -6.54 31.45
N CYS A 270 -18.66 -5.76 30.83
CA CYS A 270 -19.42 -4.69 31.49
C CYS A 270 -20.91 -5.03 31.48
N GLU A 271 -21.53 -5.05 32.64
CA GLU A 271 -22.97 -5.37 32.77
C GLU A 271 -23.86 -4.39 31.98
N TYR A 272 -23.46 -3.14 31.92
CA TYR A 272 -24.18 -2.07 31.23
C TYR A 272 -23.78 -1.93 29.75
N ALA A 273 -22.94 -2.84 29.20
CA ALA A 273 -22.63 -2.83 27.79
C ALA A 273 -23.91 -3.00 26.98
N LYS A 274 -24.05 -2.16 25.93
CA LYS A 274 -25.17 -2.28 24.99
C LYS A 274 -25.12 -3.63 24.30
N GLU A 275 -26.28 -4.14 23.94
CA GLU A 275 -26.36 -5.30 23.06
C GLU A 275 -25.72 -4.98 21.70
N ILE A 276 -25.13 -6.01 21.09
CA ILE A 276 -24.44 -5.88 19.81
C ILE A 276 -25.47 -5.66 18.70
N GLU A 277 -25.35 -4.54 17.99
CA GLU A 277 -26.09 -4.26 16.77
C GLU A 277 -25.24 -4.67 15.56
N TYR A 278 -25.83 -5.35 14.59
CA TYR A 278 -25.11 -5.82 13.40
C TYR A 278 -25.29 -4.88 12.20
N PRO A 279 -24.25 -4.74 11.36
CA PRO A 279 -22.92 -5.33 11.49
C PRO A 279 -22.08 -4.61 12.58
N PHE A 280 -21.34 -5.36 13.38
CA PHE A 280 -20.48 -4.82 14.43
C PHE A 280 -19.00 -4.98 14.07
N ARG A 281 -18.32 -3.89 13.80
CA ARG A 281 -16.91 -3.83 13.45
C ARG A 281 -16.04 -3.86 14.71
N CYS A 282 -15.67 -5.04 15.16
CA CYS A 282 -15.07 -5.29 16.48
C CYS A 282 -13.60 -5.72 16.41
N CYS A 283 -13.18 -6.35 15.34
CA CYS A 283 -11.85 -6.96 15.20
C CYS A 283 -11.12 -6.47 13.97
N GLN A 284 -9.88 -6.92 13.84
CA GLN A 284 -9.03 -6.74 12.66
C GLN A 284 -8.42 -8.08 12.28
N LEU A 285 -8.28 -8.30 10.98
CA LEU A 285 -7.57 -9.42 10.38
C LEU A 285 -6.16 -8.95 10.03
N ILE A 286 -5.14 -9.62 10.56
CA ILE A 286 -3.72 -9.34 10.32
C ILE A 286 -3.08 -10.55 9.66
N LEU A 287 -2.46 -10.35 8.50
CA LEU A 287 -1.65 -11.38 7.83
C LEU A 287 -0.29 -11.49 8.51
N ARG A 288 0.14 -12.72 8.80
CA ARG A 288 1.42 -13.03 9.42
C ARG A 288 2.17 -14.08 8.62
N GLN A 289 3.48 -13.95 8.55
CA GLN A 289 4.33 -15.00 7.98
C GLN A 289 4.51 -16.12 9.01
N GLN A 290 4.34 -17.37 8.57
CA GLN A 290 4.55 -18.57 9.38
C GLN A 290 6.01 -18.99 9.27
N ILE A 291 6.68 -19.09 10.41
CA ILE A 291 8.04 -19.62 10.49
C ILE A 291 7.93 -21.06 10.95
N ASN A 292 8.29 -22.00 10.07
CA ASN A 292 8.34 -23.40 10.45
C ASN A 292 9.60 -23.69 11.29
N SER A 293 9.44 -24.48 12.33
CA SER A 293 10.52 -24.87 13.23
C SER A 293 10.38 -26.34 13.62
N THR A 294 11.47 -26.91 14.08
CA THR A 294 11.50 -28.24 14.70
C THR A 294 11.64 -28.09 16.21
N LEU A 295 11.07 -29.01 16.94
CA LEU A 295 11.24 -29.12 18.39
C LEU A 295 12.24 -30.23 18.68
N GLU A 296 13.23 -29.94 19.50
CA GLU A 296 14.22 -30.91 19.98
C GLU A 296 14.27 -30.86 21.52
N GLU A 297 14.12 -32.02 22.12
CA GLU A 297 14.30 -32.17 23.59
C GLU A 297 15.80 -32.17 23.88
N VAL A 298 16.25 -31.25 24.72
CA VAL A 298 17.63 -31.12 25.15
C VAL A 298 17.70 -31.21 26.67
N GLY A 299 18.83 -31.71 27.21
CA GLY A 299 19.01 -31.85 28.64
C GLY A 299 19.14 -30.51 29.38
N ASN A 300 19.56 -29.45 28.70
CA ASN A 300 19.73 -28.11 29.26
C ASN A 300 19.80 -27.06 28.14
N VAL A 301 19.56 -25.80 28.50
CA VAL A 301 19.72 -24.63 27.60
C VAL A 301 20.88 -23.76 28.09
N ASP A 302 21.43 -22.97 27.18
CA ASP A 302 22.54 -22.07 27.47
C ASP A 302 22.15 -21.00 28.52
N LYS A 303 23.10 -20.70 29.41
CA LYS A 303 22.95 -19.64 30.41
C LYS A 303 23.09 -18.28 29.74
N THR A 304 22.22 -17.33 30.14
CA THR A 304 22.28 -15.95 29.69
C THR A 304 22.39 -14.99 30.88
N LYS A 305 22.70 -13.73 30.65
CA LYS A 305 22.72 -12.68 31.69
C LYS A 305 21.37 -12.58 32.44
N ARG A 306 20.27 -12.78 31.73
CA ARG A 306 18.90 -12.72 32.28
C ARG A 306 18.51 -14.00 32.99
N ASN A 307 18.97 -15.15 32.51
CA ASN A 307 18.63 -16.49 33.02
C ASN A 307 17.13 -16.67 33.21
N GLU A 308 16.73 -17.01 34.48
CA GLU A 308 15.34 -17.26 34.88
C GLU A 308 14.56 -15.99 35.27
N GLY A 309 15.16 -14.81 35.09
CA GLY A 309 14.53 -13.53 35.44
C GLY A 309 13.27 -13.25 34.60
N GLY A 310 12.11 -13.20 35.24
CA GLY A 310 10.80 -12.90 34.68
C GLY A 310 9.95 -12.05 35.61
N PHE A 311 8.73 -11.68 35.18
CA PHE A 311 7.71 -10.99 35.97
C PHE A 311 8.22 -9.76 36.75
N GLY A 312 9.06 -8.93 36.10
CA GLY A 312 9.60 -7.70 36.73
C GLY A 312 10.83 -7.92 37.60
N SER A 313 11.56 -9.01 37.41
CA SER A 313 12.83 -9.29 38.10
C SER A 313 14.05 -8.55 37.50
N THR A 314 13.84 -7.67 36.52
CA THR A 314 14.87 -6.82 35.90
C THR A 314 14.67 -5.37 36.29
#